data_01f00c120988e291823c04c9669de8a2
#
_entry.id   01f00c120988e291823c04c9669de8a2
#
_cell.length_a   1.000
_cell.length_b   1.000
_cell.length_c   1.000
_cell.angle_alpha   90.00
_cell.angle_beta   90.00
_cell.angle_gamma   90.00
#
_symmetry.space_group_name_H-M   'P 1'
#
loop_
_entity.id
_entity.type
_entity.pdbx_description
1 polymer ?
#
loop_
_entity_poly.entity_id
_entity_poly.type
_entity_poly.pdbx_seq_one_letter_code
_entity_poly.pdbx_strand_id
1 'polypeptide(L)'
;MDKSRPTSPKQYSKIRSQNKNEILEDYVEAIQEIYETKGDVKNADLAIHFSVSHATINKNLKRLINYNLAKSEPYRSIFLTNEGKKLAAISKQKHQIVYNFLIKLGVSKKIAQFDSEGIEHHVSEETLKLMKKFSE
;
A
#
# COMPACT_ATOMS: atom_id res chain seq x y z
N MET A 1 -31.16 0.44 -14.91
CA MET A 1 -29.87 -0.17 -14.53
C MET A 1 -28.88 0.93 -14.18
N ASP A 2 -28.21 0.81 -13.07
CA ASP A 2 -27.18 1.77 -12.64
C ASP A 2 -25.90 1.61 -13.46
N LYS A 3 -25.59 2.62 -14.27
CA LYS A 3 -24.42 2.63 -15.16
C LYS A 3 -23.12 2.95 -14.45
N SER A 4 -23.16 3.32 -13.18
CA SER A 4 -21.96 3.66 -12.40
C SER A 4 -21.23 2.43 -11.84
N ARG A 5 -21.87 1.26 -11.88
CA ARG A 5 -21.29 0.01 -11.35
C ARG A 5 -20.60 -0.82 -12.42
N PRO A 6 -19.54 -1.55 -12.05
CA PRO A 6 -18.97 -2.53 -12.94
C PRO A 6 -20.02 -3.54 -13.38
N THR A 7 -20.01 -3.97 -14.64
CA THR A 7 -21.04 -4.85 -15.20
C THR A 7 -20.49 -6.13 -15.79
N SER A 8 -19.18 -6.30 -15.90
CA SER A 8 -18.58 -7.46 -16.54
C SER A 8 -17.70 -8.28 -15.58
N PRO A 9 -17.59 -9.60 -15.80
CA PRO A 9 -16.68 -10.45 -15.04
C PRO A 9 -15.22 -9.94 -15.08
N LYS A 10 -14.80 -9.38 -16.22
CA LYS A 10 -13.45 -8.83 -16.40
C LYS A 10 -13.19 -7.63 -15.46
N GLN A 11 -14.17 -6.75 -15.31
CA GLN A 11 -14.07 -5.59 -14.40
C GLN A 11 -13.97 -6.06 -12.95
N TYR A 12 -14.78 -7.00 -12.52
CA TYR A 12 -14.72 -7.57 -11.17
C TYR A 12 -13.42 -8.33 -10.90
N SER A 13 -12.89 -9.02 -11.91
CA SER A 13 -11.59 -9.69 -11.82
C SER A 13 -10.46 -8.70 -11.58
N LYS A 14 -10.50 -7.55 -12.24
CA LYS A 14 -9.53 -6.47 -12.04
C LYS A 14 -9.59 -5.91 -10.62
N ILE A 15 -10.81 -5.71 -10.09
CA ILE A 15 -11.01 -5.24 -8.71
C ILE A 15 -10.39 -6.24 -7.72
N ARG A 16 -10.62 -7.53 -7.88
CA ARG A 16 -10.02 -8.57 -7.02
C ARG A 16 -8.50 -8.55 -7.09
N SER A 17 -7.92 -8.33 -8.26
CA SER A 17 -6.48 -8.21 -8.46
C SER A 17 -5.91 -7.03 -7.69
N GLN A 18 -6.58 -5.88 -7.70
CA GLN A 18 -6.20 -4.70 -6.94
C GLN A 18 -6.21 -4.98 -5.43
N ASN A 19 -7.22 -5.72 -4.94
CA ASN A 19 -7.31 -6.10 -3.53
C ASN A 19 -6.12 -6.95 -3.07
N LYS A 20 -5.63 -7.84 -3.93
CA LYS A 20 -4.43 -8.65 -3.63
C LYS A 20 -3.18 -7.79 -3.55
N ASN A 21 -3.06 -6.78 -4.40
CA ASN A 21 -1.90 -5.90 -4.46
C ASN A 21 -1.81 -4.96 -3.25
N GLU A 22 -2.92 -4.68 -2.59
CA GLU A 22 -2.97 -3.82 -1.41
C GLU A 22 -2.01 -4.29 -0.31
N ILE A 23 -1.99 -5.60 0.00
CA ILE A 23 -1.08 -6.16 1.01
C ILE A 23 0.38 -5.95 0.62
N LEU A 24 0.72 -6.16 -0.64
CA LEU A 24 2.08 -5.97 -1.13
C LEU A 24 2.53 -4.51 -0.99
N GLU A 25 1.67 -3.59 -1.37
CA GLU A 25 1.93 -2.15 -1.27
C GLU A 25 2.08 -1.72 0.19
N ASP A 26 1.18 -2.14 1.07
CA ASP A 26 1.22 -1.82 2.49
C ASP A 26 2.53 -2.32 3.13
N TYR A 27 2.95 -3.53 2.81
CA TYR A 27 4.14 -4.12 3.40
C TYR A 27 5.42 -3.45 2.94
N VAL A 28 5.58 -3.17 1.65
CA VAL A 28 6.80 -2.50 1.17
C VAL A 28 6.91 -1.08 1.75
N GLU A 29 5.79 -0.39 1.87
CA GLU A 29 5.74 0.94 2.46
C GLU A 29 6.11 0.89 3.95
N ALA A 30 5.55 -0.03 4.72
CA ALA A 30 5.86 -0.22 6.13
C ALA A 30 7.34 -0.58 6.34
N ILE A 31 7.87 -1.50 5.55
CA ILE A 31 9.28 -1.90 5.63
C ILE A 31 10.19 -0.69 5.37
N GLN A 32 9.87 0.12 4.37
CA GLN A 32 10.67 1.31 4.05
C GLN A 32 10.62 2.34 5.18
N GLU A 33 9.45 2.61 5.73
CA GLU A 33 9.29 3.55 6.85
C GLU A 33 10.04 3.10 8.10
N ILE A 34 9.93 1.84 8.46
CA ILE A 34 10.63 1.29 9.64
C ILE A 34 12.13 1.34 9.41
N TYR A 35 12.60 1.01 8.20
CA TYR A 35 14.00 1.10 7.84
C TYR A 35 14.53 2.53 7.98
N GLU A 36 13.79 3.52 7.51
CA GLU A 36 14.19 4.94 7.59
C GLU A 36 14.28 5.44 9.02
N THR A 37 13.43 4.96 9.92
CA THR A 37 13.43 5.38 11.33
C THR A 37 14.38 4.57 12.20
N LYS A 38 14.50 3.27 11.98
CA LYS A 38 15.20 2.34 12.88
C LYS A 38 16.49 1.77 12.29
N GLY A 39 16.62 1.76 10.96
CA GLY A 39 17.77 1.20 10.24
C GLY A 39 17.77 -0.33 10.14
N ASP A 40 16.78 -1.00 10.74
CA ASP A 40 16.67 -2.46 10.74
C ASP A 40 15.19 -2.83 10.82
N VAL A 41 14.79 -3.86 10.08
CA VAL A 41 13.40 -4.31 10.04
C VAL A 41 13.32 -5.80 10.34
N LYS A 42 12.54 -6.16 11.34
CA LYS A 42 12.32 -7.56 11.74
C LYS A 42 10.83 -7.90 11.73
N ASN A 43 10.50 -9.18 11.74
CA ASN A 43 9.12 -9.65 11.81
C ASN A 43 8.35 -9.01 12.96
N ALA A 44 8.99 -8.88 14.14
CA ALA A 44 8.36 -8.27 15.30
C ALA A 44 7.93 -6.83 15.04
N ASP A 45 8.73 -6.06 14.30
CA ASP A 45 8.40 -4.68 13.95
C ASP A 45 7.13 -4.61 13.10
N LEU A 46 7.01 -5.51 12.12
CA LEU A 46 5.84 -5.58 11.25
C LEU A 46 4.60 -6.10 11.99
N ALA A 47 4.78 -7.08 12.88
CA ALA A 47 3.69 -7.61 13.68
C ALA A 47 3.06 -6.52 14.56
N ILE A 48 3.88 -5.67 15.16
CA ILE A 48 3.43 -4.53 15.95
C ILE A 48 2.77 -3.47 15.04
N HIS A 49 3.42 -3.13 13.94
CA HIS A 49 2.92 -2.10 13.00
C HIS A 49 1.52 -2.42 12.48
N PHE A 50 1.30 -3.67 12.06
CA PHE A 50 0.00 -4.09 11.51
C PHE A 50 -0.96 -4.67 12.54
N SER A 51 -0.52 -4.85 13.80
CA SER A 51 -1.30 -5.48 14.85
C SER A 51 -1.82 -6.87 14.46
N VAL A 52 -0.93 -7.71 13.94
CA VAL A 52 -1.21 -9.08 13.50
C VAL A 52 -0.17 -10.05 14.07
N SER A 53 -0.45 -11.35 13.95
CA SER A 53 0.45 -12.40 14.43
C SER A 53 1.73 -12.52 13.58
N HIS A 54 2.78 -13.09 14.17
CA HIS A 54 4.00 -13.44 13.44
C HIS A 54 3.73 -14.39 12.28
N ALA A 55 2.77 -15.31 12.44
CA ALA A 55 2.38 -16.24 11.38
C ALA A 55 1.81 -15.50 10.16
N THR A 56 0.98 -14.48 10.39
CA THR A 56 0.44 -13.64 9.34
C THR A 56 1.55 -12.87 8.62
N ILE A 57 2.50 -12.31 9.37
CA ILE A 57 3.66 -11.61 8.78
C ILE A 57 4.48 -12.57 7.92
N ASN A 58 4.79 -13.77 8.42
CA ASN A 58 5.55 -14.77 7.67
C ASN A 58 4.87 -15.15 6.35
N LYS A 59 3.56 -15.33 6.39
CA LYS A 59 2.75 -15.63 5.19
C LYS A 59 2.88 -14.52 4.15
N ASN A 60 2.73 -13.28 4.57
CA ASN A 60 2.76 -12.13 3.67
C ASN A 60 4.18 -11.83 3.18
N LEU A 61 5.21 -12.04 4.02
CA LEU A 61 6.60 -11.92 3.61
C LEU A 61 6.96 -12.91 2.51
N LYS A 62 6.48 -14.15 2.59
CA LYS A 62 6.68 -15.13 1.52
C LYS A 62 6.12 -14.64 0.19
N ARG A 63 4.97 -13.98 0.23
CA ARG A 63 4.38 -13.37 -0.97
C ARG A 63 5.27 -12.27 -1.54
N LEU A 64 5.79 -11.39 -0.69
CA LEU A 64 6.71 -10.35 -1.12
C LEU A 64 7.96 -10.92 -1.76
N ILE A 65 8.54 -11.95 -1.15
CA ILE A 65 9.74 -12.63 -1.66
C ILE A 65 9.44 -13.28 -3.02
N ASN A 66 8.29 -13.94 -3.16
CA ASN A 66 7.88 -14.57 -4.41
C ASN A 66 7.70 -13.56 -5.54
N TYR A 67 7.28 -12.33 -5.22
CA TYR A 67 7.16 -11.23 -6.20
C TYR A 67 8.45 -10.43 -6.35
N ASN A 68 9.56 -10.90 -5.76
CA ASN A 68 10.86 -10.24 -5.81
C ASN A 68 10.85 -8.80 -5.26
N LEU A 69 10.06 -8.57 -4.23
CA LEU A 69 9.95 -7.25 -3.59
C LEU A 69 10.78 -7.15 -2.32
N ALA A 70 11.09 -8.27 -1.67
CA ALA A 70 11.83 -8.31 -0.43
C ALA A 70 12.76 -9.51 -0.38
N LYS A 71 13.74 -9.43 0.51
CA LYS A 71 14.67 -10.51 0.87
C LYS A 71 14.68 -10.64 2.39
N SER A 72 14.72 -11.88 2.88
CA SER A 72 14.81 -12.17 4.30
C SER A 72 15.54 -13.50 4.47
N GLU A 73 16.33 -13.60 5.51
CA GLU A 73 16.95 -14.85 5.96
C GLU A 73 16.48 -15.17 7.37
N PRO A 74 16.46 -16.43 7.80
CA PRO A 74 16.09 -16.78 9.16
C PRO A 74 16.93 -16.00 10.18
N TYR A 75 16.24 -15.40 11.18
CA TYR A 75 16.84 -14.60 12.26
C TYR A 75 17.58 -13.33 11.79
N ARG A 76 17.38 -12.90 10.55
CA ARG A 76 18.00 -11.69 9.99
C ARG A 76 16.98 -10.64 9.62
N SER A 77 17.52 -9.47 9.31
CA SER A 77 16.71 -8.32 8.88
C SER A 77 16.01 -8.58 7.55
N ILE A 78 14.89 -7.93 7.39
CA ILE A 78 14.11 -7.90 6.16
C ILE A 78 14.60 -6.71 5.33
N PHE A 79 14.86 -6.93 4.05
CA PHE A 79 15.33 -5.91 3.12
C PHE A 79 14.41 -5.83 1.91
N LEU A 80 14.17 -4.61 1.42
CA LEU A 80 13.51 -4.43 0.13
C LEU A 80 14.52 -4.59 -1.00
N THR A 81 14.06 -5.21 -2.09
CA THR A 81 14.79 -5.20 -3.37
C THR A 81 14.64 -3.82 -4.02
N ASN A 82 15.31 -3.58 -5.14
CA ASN A 82 15.12 -2.36 -5.91
C ASN A 82 13.66 -2.21 -6.35
N GLU A 83 13.03 -3.30 -6.77
CA GLU A 83 11.61 -3.32 -7.15
C GLU A 83 10.71 -3.01 -5.95
N GLY A 84 11.03 -3.55 -4.78
CA GLY A 84 10.32 -3.26 -3.54
C GLY A 84 10.41 -1.79 -3.15
N LYS A 85 11.59 -1.19 -3.28
CA LYS A 85 11.81 0.23 -3.00
C LYS A 85 11.02 1.12 -3.96
N LYS A 86 10.98 0.75 -5.25
CA LYS A 86 10.18 1.47 -6.26
C LYS A 86 8.69 1.42 -5.91
N LEU A 87 8.19 0.24 -5.55
CA LEU A 87 6.79 0.08 -5.17
C LEU A 87 6.48 0.88 -3.91
N ALA A 88 7.37 0.89 -2.91
CA ALA A 88 7.19 1.69 -1.70
C ALA A 88 7.11 3.19 -2.02
N ALA A 89 7.95 3.69 -2.92
CA ALA A 89 7.93 5.09 -3.34
C ALA A 89 6.63 5.45 -4.07
N ILE A 90 6.16 4.56 -4.95
CA ILE A 90 4.89 4.73 -5.66
C ILE A 90 3.72 4.75 -4.66
N SER A 91 3.69 3.83 -3.72
CA SER A 91 2.65 3.78 -2.68
C SER A 91 2.61 5.05 -1.85
N LYS A 92 3.77 5.54 -1.43
CA LYS A 92 3.88 6.78 -0.67
C LYS A 92 3.34 7.97 -1.46
N GLN A 93 3.66 8.03 -2.75
CA GLN A 93 3.17 9.09 -3.64
C GLN A 93 1.66 9.03 -3.82
N LYS A 94 1.10 7.85 -4.02
CA LYS A 94 -0.35 7.64 -4.09
C LYS A 94 -1.04 8.13 -2.82
N HIS A 95 -0.51 7.77 -1.67
CA HIS A 95 -1.04 8.20 -0.37
C HIS A 95 -1.09 9.72 -0.29
N GLN A 96 0.01 10.40 -0.62
CA GLN A 96 0.08 11.86 -0.59
C GLN A 96 -0.95 12.50 -1.50
N ILE A 97 -1.10 11.98 -2.72
CA ILE A 97 -2.06 12.52 -3.70
C ILE A 97 -3.49 12.38 -3.17
N VAL A 98 -3.85 11.20 -2.70
CA VAL A 98 -5.21 10.94 -2.19
C VAL A 98 -5.49 11.76 -0.93
N TYR A 99 -4.54 11.78 0.01
CA TYR A 99 -4.66 12.57 1.23
C TYR A 99 -4.88 14.06 0.92
N ASN A 100 -4.03 14.64 0.09
CA ASN A 100 -4.12 16.05 -0.28
C ASN A 100 -5.44 16.38 -0.99
N PHE A 101 -5.91 15.47 -1.83
CA PHE A 101 -7.20 15.61 -2.50
C PHE A 101 -8.35 15.66 -1.49
N LEU A 102 -8.35 14.75 -0.50
CA LEU A 102 -9.40 14.72 0.53
C LEU A 102 -9.37 15.99 1.39
N ILE A 103 -8.18 16.47 1.76
CA ILE A 103 -8.05 17.73 2.49
C ILE A 103 -8.60 18.89 1.67
N LYS A 104 -8.31 18.95 0.38
CA LYS A 104 -8.81 20.01 -0.52
C LYS A 104 -10.33 19.98 -0.65
N LEU A 105 -10.94 18.79 -0.59
CA LEU A 105 -12.40 18.64 -0.57
C LEU A 105 -13.03 19.15 0.73
N GLY A 106 -12.26 19.31 1.79
CA GLY A 106 -12.76 19.73 3.10
C GLY A 106 -12.91 18.58 4.11
N VAL A 107 -12.40 17.39 3.79
CA VAL A 107 -12.39 16.27 4.74
C VAL A 107 -11.42 16.59 5.88
N SER A 108 -11.80 16.28 7.13
CA SER A 108 -10.94 16.51 8.29
C SER A 108 -9.66 15.67 8.19
N LYS A 109 -8.57 16.15 8.80
CA LYS A 109 -7.27 15.46 8.79
C LYS A 109 -7.37 14.02 9.25
N LYS A 110 -8.06 13.76 10.36
CA LYS A 110 -8.20 12.42 10.93
C LYS A 110 -8.92 11.47 9.97
N ILE A 111 -10.01 11.91 9.39
CA ILE A 111 -10.78 11.11 8.43
C ILE A 111 -9.98 10.93 7.13
N ALA A 112 -9.31 11.98 6.64
CA ALA A 112 -8.50 11.90 5.43
C ALA A 112 -7.33 10.90 5.60
N GLN A 113 -6.69 10.88 6.76
CA GLN A 113 -5.65 9.89 7.08
C GLN A 113 -6.19 8.46 7.00
N PHE A 114 -7.37 8.25 7.56
CA PHE A 114 -8.01 6.93 7.58
C PHE A 114 -8.47 6.50 6.17
N ASP A 115 -9.23 7.36 5.49
CA ASP A 115 -9.81 7.03 4.20
C ASP A 115 -8.76 6.87 3.10
N SER A 116 -7.69 7.67 3.11
CA SER A 116 -6.63 7.58 2.12
C SER A 116 -5.92 6.23 2.15
N GLU A 117 -5.77 5.60 3.31
CA GLU A 117 -5.15 4.28 3.44
C GLU A 117 -5.88 3.20 2.65
N GLY A 118 -7.20 3.33 2.50
CA GLY A 118 -7.97 2.42 1.67
C GLY A 118 -8.03 2.84 0.21
N ILE A 119 -8.35 4.09 -0.03
CA ILE A 119 -8.58 4.62 -1.39
C ILE A 119 -7.35 4.50 -2.28
N GLU A 120 -6.16 4.76 -1.75
CA GLU A 120 -4.91 4.81 -2.51
C GLU A 120 -4.60 3.53 -3.29
N HIS A 121 -5.04 2.37 -2.78
CA HIS A 121 -4.78 1.08 -3.39
C HIS A 121 -5.75 0.72 -4.51
N HIS A 122 -6.83 1.48 -4.67
CA HIS A 122 -7.95 1.11 -5.54
C HIS A 122 -8.26 2.16 -6.62
N VAL A 123 -7.34 3.09 -6.84
CA VAL A 123 -7.51 4.13 -7.86
C VAL A 123 -6.58 3.91 -9.05
N SER A 124 -7.07 4.26 -10.23
CA SER A 124 -6.28 4.22 -11.46
C SER A 124 -5.33 5.41 -11.55
N GLU A 125 -4.36 5.32 -12.45
CA GLU A 125 -3.47 6.44 -12.75
C GLU A 125 -4.22 7.66 -13.25
N GLU A 126 -5.25 7.45 -14.06
CA GLU A 126 -6.12 8.54 -14.55
C GLU A 126 -6.74 9.30 -13.39
N THR A 127 -7.34 8.58 -12.43
CA THR A 127 -7.96 9.17 -11.26
C THR A 127 -6.93 9.91 -10.40
N LEU A 128 -5.77 9.30 -10.17
CA LEU A 128 -4.69 9.92 -9.39
C LEU A 128 -4.20 11.23 -10.02
N LYS A 129 -4.05 11.27 -11.34
CA LYS A 129 -3.66 12.50 -12.05
C LYS A 129 -4.66 13.63 -11.85
N LEU A 130 -5.95 13.31 -11.92
CA LEU A 130 -7.02 14.28 -11.72
C LEU A 130 -7.11 14.75 -10.27
N MET A 131 -6.93 13.83 -9.30
CA MET A 131 -6.87 14.17 -7.88
C MET A 131 -5.71 15.12 -7.59
N LYS A 132 -4.54 14.82 -8.15
CA LYS A 132 -3.35 15.67 -8.00
C LYS A 132 -3.58 17.07 -8.57
N LYS A 133 -4.12 17.15 -9.78
CA LYS A 133 -4.43 18.42 -10.46
C LYS A 133 -5.43 19.24 -9.65
N PHE A 134 -6.46 18.62 -9.12
CA PHE A 134 -7.48 19.29 -8.31
C PHE A 134 -6.88 19.91 -7.04
N SER A 135 -5.85 19.29 -6.46
CA SER A 135 -5.22 19.73 -5.22
C SER A 135 -4.14 20.80 -5.40
N GLU A 136 -3.72 21.03 -6.63
CA GLU A 136 -2.73 22.07 -6.97
C GLU A 136 -3.29 23.48 -6.97
#